data_55d6caa7391f2687f716016cd0dec3ef
#
_entry.id   55d6caa7391f2687f716016cd0dec3ef
#
_cell.length_a   1.000
_cell.length_b   1.000
_cell.length_c   1.000
_cell.angle_alpha   90.00
_cell.angle_beta   90.00
_cell.angle_gamma   90.00
#
_symmetry.space_group_name_H-M   'P 1'
#
loop_
_entity.id
_entity.type
_entity.pdbx_description
1 polymer ?
#
loop_
_entity_poly.entity_id
_entity_poly.type
_entity_poly.pdbx_seq_one_letter_code
_entity_poly.pdbx_strand_id
1 'polypeptide(L)'
;HMSLTLLGEGKARVRGGDWLPATEALRQVGLEPITLAAKEGLALLNGTQASTAFALRGLFEAEDLFASAVVCGALTTEAALGSRRPFDARIHEVRGQRGQIDAAALYRHLLTEDSAISQSHHNCSKVQDPYSLRCQPQVMGACLTQIRQAAEVLLAEANAVSDNPLVFAAENDVISGGNFHAEPVAMAADNIALAIAEIGSLSERRIALMMDSHMSQLPPFLVKNGGVNSGFMIAQVTAAALASENKADRKSTRLNSSH
;
A
#
# COMPACT_ATOMS: atom_id res chain seq x y z
N HIS A 1 -5.41 6.37 26.20
CA HIS A 1 -4.99 7.79 26.28
C HIS A 1 -5.81 8.70 25.38
N MET A 2 -6.05 8.33 24.10
CA MET A 2 -6.85 9.16 23.17
C MET A 2 -8.28 9.40 23.71
N SER A 3 -8.90 8.39 24.28
CA SER A 3 -10.27 8.48 24.83
C SER A 3 -10.40 9.41 26.05
N LEU A 4 -9.30 9.68 26.76
CA LEU A 4 -9.33 10.59 27.92
C LEU A 4 -9.78 12.00 27.53
N THR A 5 -9.45 12.46 26.32
CA THR A 5 -9.91 13.76 25.82
C THR A 5 -11.44 13.85 25.79
N LEU A 6 -12.13 12.77 25.40
CA LEU A 6 -13.60 12.73 25.39
C LEU A 6 -14.21 12.83 26.78
N LEU A 7 -13.47 12.39 27.81
CA LEU A 7 -13.86 12.48 29.23
C LEU A 7 -13.49 13.82 29.86
N GLY A 8 -12.89 14.73 29.10
CA GLY A 8 -12.40 16.01 29.61
C GLY A 8 -11.08 15.92 30.38
N GLU A 9 -10.38 14.79 30.30
CA GLU A 9 -9.12 14.57 31.01
C GLU A 9 -7.90 14.76 30.07
N GLY A 10 -6.76 15.11 30.69
CA GLY A 10 -5.50 15.31 29.96
C GLY A 10 -5.50 16.64 29.18
N LYS A 11 -4.78 16.64 28.07
CA LYS A 11 -4.64 17.81 27.18
C LYS A 11 -5.00 17.45 25.75
N ALA A 12 -5.61 18.41 25.06
CA ALA A 12 -5.91 18.33 23.65
C ALA A 12 -5.63 19.66 22.96
N ARG A 13 -5.62 19.68 21.65
CA ARG A 13 -5.54 20.90 20.86
C ARG A 13 -6.50 20.86 19.69
N VAL A 14 -7.13 21.98 19.40
CA VAL A 14 -7.84 22.18 18.14
C VAL A 14 -6.78 22.38 17.04
N ARG A 15 -7.07 21.94 15.82
CA ARG A 15 -6.13 22.02 14.69
C ARG A 15 -5.55 23.43 14.54
N GLY A 16 -4.23 23.53 14.61
CA GLY A 16 -3.50 24.80 14.50
C GLY A 16 -3.42 25.63 15.79
N GLY A 17 -3.99 25.16 16.90
CA GLY A 17 -3.98 25.84 18.19
C GLY A 17 -2.96 25.28 19.20
N ASP A 18 -2.98 25.85 20.40
CA ASP A 18 -2.16 25.43 21.54
C ASP A 18 -2.72 24.21 22.26
N TRP A 19 -1.86 23.54 23.04
CA TRP A 19 -2.26 22.46 23.94
C TRP A 19 -2.98 23.01 25.17
N LEU A 20 -4.27 22.72 25.28
CA LEU A 20 -5.14 23.16 26.38
C LEU A 20 -5.59 21.96 27.23
N PRO A 21 -6.12 22.20 28.47
CA PRO A 21 -6.88 21.19 29.16
C PRO A 21 -7.99 20.65 28.26
N ALA A 22 -8.24 19.34 28.32
CA ALA A 22 -9.19 18.69 27.40
C ALA A 22 -10.61 19.28 27.48
N THR A 23 -11.08 19.65 28.67
CA THR A 23 -12.38 20.34 28.86
C THR A 23 -12.46 21.67 28.11
N GLU A 24 -11.38 22.43 28.10
CA GLU A 24 -11.35 23.72 27.39
C GLU A 24 -11.28 23.52 25.88
N ALA A 25 -10.46 22.57 25.40
CA ALA A 25 -10.38 22.23 24.00
C ALA A 25 -11.71 21.70 23.44
N LEU A 26 -12.45 20.88 24.19
CA LEU A 26 -13.79 20.40 23.82
C LEU A 26 -14.76 21.57 23.72
N ARG A 27 -14.75 22.49 24.68
CA ARG A 27 -15.64 23.67 24.66
C ARG A 27 -15.40 24.56 23.45
N GLN A 28 -14.13 24.72 23.00
CA GLN A 28 -13.80 25.49 21.80
C GLN A 28 -14.45 24.95 20.52
N VAL A 29 -14.75 23.66 20.47
CA VAL A 29 -15.42 23.02 19.34
C VAL A 29 -16.90 22.69 19.62
N GLY A 30 -17.46 23.26 20.69
CA GLY A 30 -18.88 23.12 21.03
C GLY A 30 -19.26 21.75 21.61
N LEU A 31 -18.30 21.04 22.19
CA LEU A 31 -18.49 19.73 22.82
C LEU A 31 -18.33 19.82 24.32
N GLU A 32 -19.06 18.98 25.06
CA GLU A 32 -18.90 18.79 26.49
C GLU A 32 -18.28 17.40 26.77
N PRO A 33 -17.56 17.24 27.90
CA PRO A 33 -17.08 15.93 28.31
C PRO A 33 -18.22 14.92 28.45
N ILE A 34 -18.01 13.70 27.95
CA ILE A 34 -18.97 12.61 28.11
C ILE A 34 -18.83 11.94 29.48
N THR A 35 -19.93 11.47 30.01
CA THR A 35 -19.94 10.59 31.20
C THR A 35 -20.21 9.16 30.73
N LEU A 36 -19.28 8.24 31.06
CA LEU A 36 -19.40 6.85 30.65
C LEU A 36 -20.48 6.12 31.46
N ALA A 37 -21.34 5.41 30.75
CA ALA A 37 -22.28 4.46 31.33
C ALA A 37 -21.60 3.11 31.62
N ALA A 38 -22.37 2.17 32.17
CA ALA A 38 -21.88 0.83 32.46
C ALA A 38 -21.32 0.15 31.20
N LYS A 39 -20.15 -0.48 31.32
CA LYS A 39 -19.39 -1.18 30.27
C LYS A 39 -18.67 -0.28 29.24
N GLU A 40 -19.06 0.99 29.06
CA GLU A 40 -18.48 1.87 28.03
C GLU A 40 -16.98 2.13 28.24
N GLY A 41 -16.49 2.16 29.50
CA GLY A 41 -15.07 2.28 29.80
C GLY A 41 -14.24 1.11 29.23
N LEU A 42 -14.75 -0.11 29.34
CA LEU A 42 -14.11 -1.28 28.74
C LEU A 42 -14.20 -1.24 27.19
N ALA A 43 -15.33 -0.84 26.66
CA ALA A 43 -15.56 -0.74 25.21
C ALA A 43 -14.59 0.24 24.51
N LEU A 44 -14.15 1.29 25.21
CA LEU A 44 -13.13 2.22 24.70
C LEU A 44 -11.70 1.64 24.66
N LEU A 45 -11.43 0.54 25.36
CA LEU A 45 -10.11 -0.06 25.50
C LEU A 45 -9.99 -1.39 24.75
N ASN A 46 -11.02 -2.23 24.90
CA ASN A 46 -11.02 -3.61 24.46
C ASN A 46 -11.74 -3.74 23.13
N GLY A 47 -10.96 -3.89 22.07
CA GLY A 47 -11.47 -4.01 20.71
C GLY A 47 -10.39 -3.74 19.68
N THR A 48 -10.76 -3.73 18.41
CA THR A 48 -9.85 -3.62 17.27
C THR A 48 -9.73 -2.21 16.71
N GLN A 49 -10.34 -1.20 17.34
CA GLN A 49 -10.50 0.16 16.80
C GLN A 49 -9.16 0.79 16.39
N ALA A 50 -8.16 0.72 17.28
CA ALA A 50 -6.85 1.34 17.03
C ALA A 50 -6.09 0.61 15.92
N SER A 51 -6.04 -0.73 15.97
CA SER A 51 -5.38 -1.54 14.93
C SER A 51 -6.05 -1.37 13.57
N THR A 52 -7.38 -1.34 13.52
CA THR A 52 -8.15 -1.11 12.30
C THR A 52 -7.88 0.29 11.72
N ALA A 53 -7.82 1.32 12.56
CA ALA A 53 -7.51 2.68 12.12
C ALA A 53 -6.10 2.78 11.50
N PHE A 54 -5.09 2.13 12.11
CA PHE A 54 -3.75 2.06 11.54
C PHE A 54 -3.71 1.26 10.24
N ALA A 55 -4.40 0.13 10.17
CA ALA A 55 -4.47 -0.69 8.97
C ALA A 55 -5.18 0.02 7.80
N LEU A 56 -6.26 0.76 8.06
CA LEU A 56 -6.93 1.60 7.07
C LEU A 56 -6.03 2.73 6.57
N ARG A 57 -5.26 3.36 7.45
CA ARG A 57 -4.26 4.35 7.03
C ARG A 57 -3.21 3.73 6.10
N GLY A 58 -2.70 2.56 6.47
CA GLY A 58 -1.77 1.80 5.65
C GLY A 58 -2.36 1.39 4.30
N LEU A 59 -3.65 1.03 4.26
CA LEU A 59 -4.38 0.72 3.02
C LEU A 59 -4.42 1.92 2.08
N PHE A 60 -4.81 3.10 2.55
CA PHE A 60 -4.88 4.30 1.73
C PHE A 60 -3.50 4.69 1.16
N GLU A 61 -2.46 4.60 1.97
CA GLU A 61 -1.08 4.82 1.50
C GLU A 61 -0.63 3.76 0.48
N ALA A 62 -1.08 2.51 0.63
CA ALA A 62 -0.79 1.44 -0.33
C ALA A 62 -1.49 1.66 -1.68
N GLU A 63 -2.71 2.19 -1.69
CA GLU A 63 -3.43 2.56 -2.92
C GLU A 63 -2.72 3.68 -3.67
N ASP A 64 -2.29 4.73 -2.98
CA ASP A 64 -1.52 5.83 -3.57
C ASP A 64 -0.17 5.35 -4.13
N LEU A 65 0.51 4.47 -3.38
CA LEU A 65 1.77 3.85 -3.80
C LEU A 65 1.58 2.97 -5.04
N PHE A 66 0.51 2.17 -5.08
CA PHE A 66 0.17 1.34 -6.23
C PHE A 66 -0.04 2.19 -7.48
N ALA A 67 -0.85 3.25 -7.39
CA ALA A 67 -1.11 4.16 -8.49
C ALA A 67 0.18 4.81 -9.01
N SER A 68 1.01 5.31 -8.10
CA SER A 68 2.33 5.89 -8.42
C SER A 68 3.26 4.89 -9.10
N ALA A 69 3.28 3.64 -8.63
CA ALA A 69 4.11 2.57 -9.20
C ALA A 69 3.67 2.17 -10.61
N VAL A 70 2.37 2.19 -10.91
CA VAL A 70 1.84 1.97 -12.27
C VAL A 70 2.31 3.07 -13.22
N VAL A 71 2.22 4.34 -12.81
CA VAL A 71 2.70 5.48 -13.61
C VAL A 71 4.22 5.38 -13.85
N CYS A 72 5.00 5.14 -12.80
CA CYS A 72 6.46 4.95 -12.92
C CYS A 72 6.81 3.76 -13.82
N GLY A 73 6.02 2.69 -13.76
CA GLY A 73 6.18 1.52 -14.61
C GLY A 73 5.93 1.81 -16.08
N ALA A 74 4.89 2.57 -16.40
CA ALA A 74 4.59 3.03 -17.76
C ALA A 74 5.70 3.94 -18.29
N LEU A 75 6.12 4.95 -17.51
CA LEU A 75 7.24 5.83 -17.87
C LEU A 75 8.54 5.06 -18.13
N THR A 76 8.84 4.05 -17.32
CA THR A 76 10.04 3.22 -17.51
C THR A 76 9.94 2.40 -18.81
N THR A 77 8.76 1.86 -19.11
CA THR A 77 8.52 1.13 -20.37
C THR A 77 8.78 2.03 -21.58
N GLU A 78 8.29 3.27 -21.56
CA GLU A 78 8.56 4.25 -22.61
C GLU A 78 10.07 4.59 -22.71
N ALA A 79 10.68 4.95 -21.58
CA ALA A 79 12.08 5.37 -21.54
C ALA A 79 13.06 4.26 -21.99
N ALA A 80 12.76 3.01 -21.69
CA ALA A 80 13.57 1.86 -22.10
C ALA A 80 13.23 1.32 -23.50
N LEU A 81 12.34 2.00 -24.25
CA LEU A 81 11.82 1.56 -25.54
C LEU A 81 11.25 0.13 -25.47
N GLY A 82 10.46 -0.11 -24.41
CA GLY A 82 9.81 -1.40 -24.17
C GLY A 82 8.61 -1.63 -25.08
N SER A 83 8.34 -2.91 -25.37
CA SER A 83 7.20 -3.32 -26.18
C SER A 83 5.87 -3.14 -25.43
N ARG A 84 4.83 -2.67 -26.14
CA ARG A 84 3.46 -2.59 -25.61
C ARG A 84 2.69 -3.89 -25.76
N ARG A 85 3.18 -4.83 -26.57
CA ARG A 85 2.49 -6.10 -26.85
C ARG A 85 2.20 -6.93 -25.59
N PRO A 86 3.05 -6.95 -24.55
CA PRO A 86 2.76 -7.66 -23.30
C PRO A 86 1.54 -7.15 -22.53
N PHE A 87 1.04 -5.96 -22.85
CA PHE A 87 -0.14 -5.36 -22.21
C PHE A 87 -1.45 -5.62 -22.98
N ASP A 88 -1.42 -6.41 -24.09
CA ASP A 88 -2.61 -6.76 -24.89
C ASP A 88 -3.67 -7.45 -24.00
N ALA A 89 -4.92 -7.00 -24.10
CA ALA A 89 -6.03 -7.47 -23.27
C ALA A 89 -6.19 -9.00 -23.31
N ARG A 90 -6.05 -9.58 -24.48
CA ARG A 90 -6.24 -11.03 -24.72
C ARG A 90 -5.33 -11.90 -23.86
N ILE A 91 -4.07 -11.45 -23.60
CA ILE A 91 -3.11 -12.18 -22.76
C ILE A 91 -3.66 -12.34 -21.34
N HIS A 92 -4.28 -11.30 -20.81
CA HIS A 92 -4.73 -11.22 -19.43
C HIS A 92 -6.11 -11.85 -19.24
N GLU A 93 -6.98 -11.71 -20.23
CA GLU A 93 -8.32 -12.30 -20.27
C GLU A 93 -8.27 -13.83 -20.25
N VAL A 94 -7.42 -14.45 -21.09
CA VAL A 94 -7.30 -15.92 -21.13
C VAL A 94 -6.71 -16.51 -19.84
N ARG A 95 -5.99 -15.72 -19.05
CA ARG A 95 -5.50 -16.15 -17.73
C ARG A 95 -6.55 -16.01 -16.62
N GLY A 96 -7.52 -15.09 -16.78
CA GLY A 96 -8.68 -14.93 -15.90
C GLY A 96 -8.42 -14.27 -14.55
N GLN A 97 -7.20 -13.80 -14.26
CA GLN A 97 -6.87 -13.11 -13.01
C GLN A 97 -7.36 -11.66 -13.05
N ARG A 98 -8.40 -11.31 -12.29
CA ARG A 98 -9.06 -10.01 -12.33
C ARG A 98 -8.09 -8.85 -12.08
N GLY A 99 -7.27 -8.91 -11.04
CA GLY A 99 -6.28 -7.87 -10.74
C GLY A 99 -5.29 -7.66 -11.90
N GLN A 100 -4.87 -8.74 -12.58
CA GLN A 100 -3.99 -8.66 -13.74
C GLN A 100 -4.68 -8.01 -14.95
N ILE A 101 -5.96 -8.32 -15.20
CA ILE A 101 -6.77 -7.69 -16.26
C ILE A 101 -6.85 -6.18 -16.00
N ASP A 102 -7.17 -5.79 -14.79
CA ASP A 102 -7.31 -4.39 -14.40
C ASP A 102 -5.96 -3.64 -14.47
N ALA A 103 -4.88 -4.22 -13.96
CA ALA A 103 -3.54 -3.64 -14.06
C ALA A 103 -3.12 -3.45 -15.53
N ALA A 104 -3.35 -4.45 -16.38
CA ALA A 104 -3.06 -4.34 -17.81
C ALA A 104 -3.88 -3.23 -18.49
N ALA A 105 -5.13 -3.04 -18.09
CA ALA A 105 -5.97 -1.95 -18.60
C ALA A 105 -5.42 -0.57 -18.22
N LEU A 106 -4.94 -0.40 -16.97
CA LEU A 106 -4.27 0.83 -16.53
C LEU A 106 -3.02 1.13 -17.37
N TYR A 107 -2.16 0.13 -17.60
CA TYR A 107 -0.98 0.30 -18.45
C TYR A 107 -1.35 0.66 -19.89
N ARG A 108 -2.36 0.03 -20.50
CA ARG A 108 -2.82 0.39 -21.85
C ARG A 108 -3.36 1.81 -21.92
N HIS A 109 -4.00 2.28 -20.86
CA HIS A 109 -4.49 3.67 -20.78
C HIS A 109 -3.34 4.69 -20.75
N LEU A 110 -2.24 4.35 -20.09
CA LEU A 110 -1.06 5.23 -19.96
C LEU A 110 -0.12 5.12 -21.18
N LEU A 111 0.02 3.94 -21.76
CA LEU A 111 0.92 3.65 -22.87
C LEU A 111 0.18 3.80 -24.22
N THR A 112 -0.10 5.03 -24.65
CA THR A 112 -0.77 5.33 -25.90
C THR A 112 0.17 5.21 -27.11
N GLU A 113 -0.37 4.85 -28.31
CA GLU A 113 0.44 4.66 -29.51
C GLU A 113 0.91 5.97 -30.15
N ASP A 114 0.35 7.09 -29.73
CA ASP A 114 0.62 8.43 -30.26
C ASP A 114 1.79 9.15 -29.58
N SER A 115 2.45 8.53 -28.58
CA SER A 115 3.64 9.10 -27.97
C SER A 115 4.80 9.18 -28.97
N ALA A 116 5.60 10.26 -28.89
CA ALA A 116 6.78 10.44 -29.73
C ALA A 116 7.79 9.28 -29.60
N ILE A 117 7.92 8.71 -28.39
CA ILE A 117 8.81 7.57 -28.12
C ILE A 117 8.28 6.32 -28.83
N SER A 118 6.96 6.06 -28.76
CA SER A 118 6.33 4.94 -29.47
C SER A 118 6.54 5.04 -30.97
N GLN A 119 6.33 6.22 -31.53
CA GLN A 119 6.50 6.46 -32.96
C GLN A 119 7.97 6.32 -33.42
N SER A 120 8.93 6.62 -32.55
CA SER A 120 10.35 6.47 -32.87
C SER A 120 10.83 5.02 -32.88
N HIS A 121 10.08 4.06 -32.35
CA HIS A 121 10.51 2.68 -32.11
C HIS A 121 9.64 1.64 -32.81
N HIS A 122 9.40 1.83 -34.11
CA HIS A 122 8.57 0.90 -34.92
C HIS A 122 9.25 -0.42 -35.26
N ASN A 123 10.58 -0.43 -35.40
CA ASN A 123 11.36 -1.60 -35.82
C ASN A 123 12.30 -2.04 -34.68
N CYS A 124 11.73 -2.74 -33.67
CA CYS A 124 12.52 -3.26 -32.55
C CYS A 124 13.22 -4.57 -32.93
N SER A 125 14.54 -4.62 -32.72
CA SER A 125 15.33 -5.85 -32.86
C SER A 125 15.28 -6.76 -31.65
N LYS A 126 14.70 -6.30 -30.52
CA LYS A 126 14.58 -7.08 -29.29
C LYS A 126 13.56 -8.19 -29.46
N VAL A 127 13.92 -9.43 -29.14
CA VAL A 127 12.99 -10.55 -29.15
C VAL A 127 11.97 -10.43 -28.03
N GLN A 128 12.42 -10.07 -26.82
CA GLN A 128 11.60 -9.87 -25.62
C GLN A 128 12.23 -8.83 -24.70
N ASP A 129 11.38 -8.07 -24.01
CA ASP A 129 11.83 -7.22 -22.90
C ASP A 129 12.07 -8.03 -21.62
N PRO A 130 12.91 -7.55 -20.71
CA PRO A 130 13.09 -8.11 -19.37
C PRO A 130 11.76 -8.19 -18.59
N TYR A 131 11.66 -9.11 -17.64
CA TYR A 131 10.46 -9.32 -16.85
C TYR A 131 10.00 -8.09 -16.10
N SER A 132 10.92 -7.24 -15.63
CA SER A 132 10.58 -5.99 -14.95
C SER A 132 9.83 -4.97 -15.81
N LEU A 133 9.85 -5.13 -17.14
CA LEU A 133 9.04 -4.35 -18.09
C LEU A 133 7.80 -5.12 -18.54
N ARG A 134 7.97 -6.35 -19.05
CA ARG A 134 6.87 -7.07 -19.70
C ARG A 134 5.91 -7.81 -18.77
N CYS A 135 6.34 -8.13 -17.53
CA CYS A 135 5.51 -8.83 -16.54
C CYS A 135 4.87 -7.90 -15.51
N GLN A 136 4.88 -6.59 -15.75
CA GLN A 136 4.24 -5.63 -14.85
C GLN A 136 2.76 -5.93 -14.59
N PRO A 137 1.91 -6.26 -15.60
CA PRO A 137 0.51 -6.59 -15.34
C PRO A 137 0.34 -7.80 -14.42
N GLN A 138 1.19 -8.82 -14.56
CA GLN A 138 1.14 -10.02 -13.75
C GLN A 138 1.49 -9.74 -12.28
N VAL A 139 2.57 -9.01 -12.05
CA VAL A 139 3.05 -8.69 -10.70
C VAL A 139 2.15 -7.66 -10.03
N MET A 140 1.93 -6.53 -10.68
CA MET A 140 1.08 -5.46 -10.14
C MET A 140 -0.37 -5.94 -9.95
N GLY A 141 -0.87 -6.79 -10.85
CA GLY A 141 -2.19 -7.38 -10.71
C GLY A 141 -2.33 -8.32 -9.52
N ALA A 142 -1.29 -9.09 -9.20
CA ALA A 142 -1.27 -9.90 -7.99
C ALA A 142 -1.28 -9.02 -6.73
N CYS A 143 -0.47 -7.96 -6.70
CA CYS A 143 -0.45 -6.97 -5.61
C CYS A 143 -1.83 -6.29 -5.46
N LEU A 144 -2.45 -5.86 -6.56
CA LEU A 144 -3.79 -5.25 -6.55
C LEU A 144 -4.84 -6.18 -5.95
N THR A 145 -4.78 -7.47 -6.26
CA THR A 145 -5.69 -8.47 -5.69
C THR A 145 -5.53 -8.55 -4.17
N GLN A 146 -4.30 -8.58 -3.64
CA GLN A 146 -4.07 -8.61 -2.19
C GLN A 146 -4.54 -7.33 -1.50
N ILE A 147 -4.28 -6.16 -2.08
CA ILE A 147 -4.73 -4.87 -1.55
C ILE A 147 -6.26 -4.83 -1.49
N ARG A 148 -6.97 -5.28 -2.54
CA ARG A 148 -8.44 -5.31 -2.57
C ARG A 148 -9.03 -6.26 -1.54
N GLN A 149 -8.48 -7.46 -1.41
CA GLN A 149 -8.91 -8.42 -0.39
C GLN A 149 -8.71 -7.88 1.03
N ALA A 150 -7.59 -7.24 1.29
CA ALA A 150 -7.34 -6.58 2.56
C ALA A 150 -8.34 -5.43 2.81
N ALA A 151 -8.68 -4.65 1.77
CA ALA A 151 -9.66 -3.58 1.85
C ALA A 151 -11.05 -4.10 2.24
N GLU A 152 -11.50 -5.23 1.67
CA GLU A 152 -12.78 -5.86 2.03
C GLU A 152 -12.80 -6.29 3.51
N VAL A 153 -11.72 -6.91 4.00
CA VAL A 153 -11.60 -7.31 5.41
C VAL A 153 -11.62 -6.09 6.33
N LEU A 154 -10.83 -5.06 6.01
CA LEU A 154 -10.73 -3.85 6.84
C LEU A 154 -12.03 -3.03 6.83
N LEU A 155 -12.77 -3.03 5.71
CA LEU A 155 -14.09 -2.39 5.63
C LEU A 155 -15.11 -3.10 6.53
N ALA A 156 -15.11 -4.43 6.54
CA ALA A 156 -15.95 -5.21 7.43
C ALA A 156 -15.59 -4.93 8.89
N GLU A 157 -14.31 -4.95 9.24
CA GLU A 157 -13.84 -4.70 10.60
C GLU A 157 -14.11 -3.28 11.08
N ALA A 158 -14.03 -2.28 10.22
CA ALA A 158 -14.32 -0.88 10.55
C ALA A 158 -15.80 -0.67 10.95
N ASN A 159 -16.68 -1.58 10.53
CA ASN A 159 -18.12 -1.56 10.86
C ASN A 159 -18.50 -2.66 11.86
N ALA A 160 -17.54 -3.41 12.37
CA ALA A 160 -17.79 -4.53 13.25
C ALA A 160 -18.01 -4.10 14.72
N VAL A 161 -18.72 -4.91 15.45
CA VAL A 161 -18.76 -4.84 16.91
C VAL A 161 -17.65 -5.70 17.47
N SER A 162 -16.49 -5.06 17.74
CA SER A 162 -15.25 -5.70 18.19
C SER A 162 -15.08 -5.61 19.72
N ASP A 163 -16.12 -5.91 20.47
CA ASP A 163 -16.17 -5.78 21.93
C ASP A 163 -16.41 -7.13 22.61
N ASN A 164 -16.34 -7.15 23.94
CA ASN A 164 -16.66 -8.30 24.79
C ASN A 164 -16.94 -7.84 26.24
N PRO A 165 -17.98 -8.41 26.90
CA PRO A 165 -19.04 -9.22 26.34
C PRO A 165 -19.98 -8.43 25.41
N LEU A 166 -20.66 -9.13 24.52
CA LEU A 166 -21.67 -8.53 23.63
C LEU A 166 -23.02 -8.47 24.35
N VAL A 167 -23.75 -7.36 24.19
CA VAL A 167 -25.06 -7.15 24.76
C VAL A 167 -26.11 -7.20 23.65
N PHE A 168 -27.00 -8.18 23.73
CA PHE A 168 -28.13 -8.36 22.82
C PHE A 168 -29.40 -7.90 23.55
N ALA A 169 -29.65 -6.60 23.46
CA ALA A 169 -30.72 -5.96 24.28
C ALA A 169 -32.13 -6.45 23.91
N ALA A 170 -32.39 -6.80 22.65
CA ALA A 170 -33.66 -7.32 22.20
C ALA A 170 -33.99 -8.70 22.80
N GLU A 171 -32.97 -9.53 22.98
CA GLU A 171 -33.06 -10.87 23.54
C GLU A 171 -32.85 -10.89 25.06
N ASN A 172 -32.51 -9.73 25.66
CA ASN A 172 -32.12 -9.60 27.06
C ASN A 172 -30.97 -10.57 27.43
N ASP A 173 -29.97 -10.67 26.55
CA ASP A 173 -28.88 -11.61 26.70
C ASP A 173 -27.51 -10.93 26.66
N VAL A 174 -26.50 -11.49 27.35
CA VAL A 174 -25.14 -11.02 27.41
C VAL A 174 -24.19 -12.21 27.16
N ILE A 175 -23.50 -12.19 26.03
CA ILE A 175 -22.68 -13.29 25.59
C ILE A 175 -21.21 -12.90 25.57
N SER A 176 -20.38 -13.70 26.25
CA SER A 176 -18.92 -13.57 26.18
C SER A 176 -18.37 -14.32 24.97
N GLY A 177 -17.65 -13.60 24.14
CA GLY A 177 -17.01 -14.12 22.91
C GLY A 177 -15.59 -13.58 22.75
N GLY A 178 -15.09 -13.54 21.51
CA GLY A 178 -13.71 -13.15 21.19
C GLY A 178 -13.59 -12.07 20.11
N ASN A 179 -14.61 -11.26 19.87
CA ASN A 179 -14.61 -10.26 18.79
C ASN A 179 -13.57 -9.15 18.94
N PHE A 180 -12.95 -9.03 20.10
CA PHE A 180 -11.79 -8.16 20.33
C PHE A 180 -10.49 -8.69 19.71
N HIS A 181 -10.47 -9.91 19.19
CA HIS A 181 -9.28 -10.52 18.61
C HIS A 181 -9.03 -9.99 17.19
N ALA A 182 -7.93 -9.27 17.02
CA ALA A 182 -7.61 -8.52 15.79
C ALA A 182 -6.96 -9.36 14.69
N GLU A 183 -7.05 -10.70 14.69
CA GLU A 183 -6.43 -11.57 13.69
C GLU A 183 -6.83 -11.22 12.25
N PRO A 184 -8.10 -10.89 11.92
CA PRO A 184 -8.44 -10.46 10.58
C PRO A 184 -7.67 -9.22 10.14
N VAL A 185 -7.49 -8.25 11.04
CA VAL A 185 -6.73 -7.02 10.79
C VAL A 185 -5.25 -7.32 10.59
N ALA A 186 -4.67 -8.19 11.43
CA ALA A 186 -3.27 -8.58 11.32
C ALA A 186 -2.97 -9.26 9.98
N MET A 187 -3.79 -10.22 9.56
CA MET A 187 -3.65 -10.90 8.27
C MET A 187 -3.82 -9.94 7.09
N ALA A 188 -4.77 -9.00 7.17
CA ALA A 188 -4.95 -7.99 6.13
C ALA A 188 -3.73 -7.05 6.04
N ALA A 189 -3.18 -6.60 7.17
CA ALA A 189 -1.99 -5.77 7.23
C ALA A 189 -0.74 -6.48 6.66
N ASP A 190 -0.55 -7.75 6.97
CA ASP A 190 0.55 -8.57 6.44
C ASP A 190 0.42 -8.75 4.91
N ASN A 191 -0.79 -8.93 4.38
CA ASN A 191 -1.03 -9.01 2.94
C ASN A 191 -0.73 -7.68 2.23
N ILE A 192 -1.07 -6.54 2.84
CA ILE A 192 -0.71 -5.22 2.32
C ILE A 192 0.82 -5.06 2.31
N ALA A 193 1.49 -5.40 3.41
CA ALA A 193 2.94 -5.31 3.50
C ALA A 193 3.65 -6.19 2.46
N LEU A 194 3.12 -7.40 2.20
CA LEU A 194 3.60 -8.30 1.15
C LEU A 194 3.48 -7.66 -0.24
N ALA A 195 2.32 -7.09 -0.55
CA ALA A 195 2.06 -6.44 -1.83
C ALA A 195 2.99 -5.23 -2.05
N ILE A 196 3.16 -4.37 -1.04
CA ILE A 196 4.05 -3.20 -1.10
C ILE A 196 5.51 -3.62 -1.30
N ALA A 197 5.97 -4.64 -0.57
CA ALA A 197 7.34 -5.14 -0.72
C ALA A 197 7.61 -5.67 -2.14
N GLU A 198 6.64 -6.29 -2.79
CA GLU A 198 6.76 -6.78 -4.16
C GLU A 198 6.73 -5.63 -5.18
N ILE A 199 5.88 -4.61 -4.99
CA ILE A 199 5.88 -3.38 -5.79
C ILE A 199 7.26 -2.70 -5.72
N GLY A 200 7.82 -2.58 -4.52
CA GLY A 200 9.16 -2.04 -4.30
C GLY A 200 10.25 -2.86 -4.99
N SER A 201 10.17 -4.18 -4.91
CA SER A 201 11.10 -5.11 -5.57
C SER A 201 11.05 -4.98 -7.09
N LEU A 202 9.87 -4.90 -7.68
CA LEU A 202 9.70 -4.68 -9.12
C LEU A 202 10.26 -3.32 -9.56
N SER A 203 10.05 -2.27 -8.76
CA SER A 203 10.58 -0.93 -9.03
C SER A 203 12.10 -0.89 -8.97
N GLU A 204 12.69 -1.55 -7.97
CA GLU A 204 14.14 -1.68 -7.85
C GLU A 204 14.74 -2.39 -9.07
N ARG A 205 14.14 -3.47 -9.57
CA ARG A 205 14.60 -4.16 -10.78
C ARG A 205 14.52 -3.27 -12.02
N ARG A 206 13.53 -2.37 -12.13
CA ARG A 206 13.47 -1.39 -13.22
C ARG A 206 14.57 -0.33 -13.11
N ILE A 207 14.84 0.15 -11.90
CA ILE A 207 15.96 1.08 -11.65
C ILE A 207 17.29 0.43 -12.07
N ALA A 208 17.55 -0.81 -11.64
CA ALA A 208 18.75 -1.54 -12.01
C ALA A 208 18.86 -1.72 -13.54
N LEU A 209 17.76 -2.03 -14.21
CA LEU A 209 17.71 -2.13 -15.67
C LEU A 209 18.09 -0.81 -16.36
N MET A 210 17.53 0.31 -15.89
CA MET A 210 17.82 1.63 -16.48
C MET A 210 19.29 2.05 -16.31
N MET A 211 19.94 1.60 -15.23
CA MET A 211 21.34 1.89 -14.92
C MET A 211 22.32 1.05 -15.74
N ASP A 212 21.90 -0.10 -16.25
CA ASP A 212 22.70 -0.99 -17.08
C ASP A 212 22.60 -0.59 -18.56
N SER A 213 23.70 -0.07 -19.11
CA SER A 213 23.75 0.39 -20.51
C SER A 213 23.56 -0.74 -21.53
N HIS A 214 23.88 -1.99 -21.19
CA HIS A 214 23.67 -3.13 -22.08
C HIS A 214 22.18 -3.49 -22.19
N MET A 215 21.44 -3.32 -21.10
CA MET A 215 20.03 -3.64 -21.02
C MET A 215 19.14 -2.49 -21.53
N SER A 216 19.44 -1.27 -21.09
CA SER A 216 18.63 -0.08 -21.37
C SER A 216 18.99 0.64 -22.66
N GLN A 217 20.24 0.47 -23.13
CA GLN A 217 20.86 1.27 -24.19
C GLN A 217 20.99 2.77 -23.87
N LEU A 218 20.84 3.12 -22.60
CA LEU A 218 21.05 4.46 -22.08
C LEU A 218 22.49 4.62 -21.57
N PRO A 219 22.97 5.86 -21.36
CA PRO A 219 24.29 6.07 -20.78
C PRO A 219 24.46 5.39 -19.42
N PRO A 220 25.63 4.80 -19.11
CA PRO A 220 25.88 4.18 -17.80
C PRO A 220 25.57 5.15 -16.68
N PHE A 221 24.90 4.68 -15.63
CA PHE A 221 24.42 5.48 -14.48
C PHE A 221 23.56 6.70 -14.87
N LEU A 222 23.00 6.70 -16.09
CA LEU A 222 22.17 7.78 -16.65
C LEU A 222 22.86 9.16 -16.61
N VAL A 223 24.18 9.19 -16.85
CA VAL A 223 24.98 10.41 -16.78
C VAL A 223 26.01 10.47 -17.90
N LYS A 224 26.38 11.67 -18.32
CA LYS A 224 27.52 11.87 -19.22
C LYS A 224 28.85 11.57 -18.48
N ASN A 225 29.80 10.93 -19.17
CA ASN A 225 31.08 10.53 -18.61
C ASN A 225 30.92 9.64 -17.36
N GLY A 226 30.14 8.56 -17.47
CA GLY A 226 30.04 7.54 -16.43
C GLY A 226 31.40 7.00 -16.03
N GLY A 227 31.64 6.82 -14.74
CA GLY A 227 32.93 6.45 -14.16
C GLY A 227 33.68 7.64 -13.56
N VAL A 228 33.61 8.83 -14.18
CA VAL A 228 34.03 10.10 -13.57
C VAL A 228 32.86 10.67 -12.74
N ASN A 229 31.66 10.57 -13.28
CA ASN A 229 30.42 10.99 -12.62
C ASN A 229 29.62 9.77 -12.16
N SER A 230 29.13 9.80 -10.95
CA SER A 230 28.34 8.70 -10.35
C SER A 230 26.88 8.67 -10.82
N GLY A 231 26.33 9.78 -11.33
CA GLY A 231 24.95 9.87 -11.80
C GLY A 231 23.95 9.38 -10.75
N PHE A 232 23.06 8.48 -11.15
CA PHE A 232 22.03 7.89 -10.28
C PHE A 232 22.49 6.61 -9.56
N MET A 233 23.79 6.30 -9.51
CA MET A 233 24.31 5.09 -8.84
C MET A 233 23.84 4.98 -7.38
N ILE A 234 23.91 6.07 -6.61
CA ILE A 234 23.48 6.07 -5.20
C ILE A 234 21.97 5.84 -5.08
N ALA A 235 21.15 6.36 -5.98
CA ALA A 235 19.72 6.10 -6.00
C ALA A 235 19.43 4.59 -6.21
N GLN A 236 20.18 3.94 -7.11
CA GLN A 236 20.05 2.48 -7.31
C GLN A 236 20.47 1.70 -6.06
N VAL A 237 21.60 2.04 -5.44
CA VAL A 237 22.07 1.39 -4.21
C VAL A 237 21.06 1.57 -3.08
N THR A 238 20.49 2.75 -2.94
CA THR A 238 19.44 3.03 -1.95
C THR A 238 18.19 2.18 -2.23
N ALA A 239 17.72 2.11 -3.47
CA ALA A 239 16.57 1.28 -3.84
C ALA A 239 16.82 -0.21 -3.55
N ALA A 240 18.04 -0.71 -3.83
CA ALA A 240 18.41 -2.09 -3.52
C ALA A 240 18.44 -2.37 -2.01
N ALA A 241 18.95 -1.43 -1.21
CA ALA A 241 18.96 -1.53 0.24
C ALA A 241 17.52 -1.57 0.80
N LEU A 242 16.64 -0.65 0.39
CA LEU A 242 15.24 -0.61 0.82
C LEU A 242 14.46 -1.87 0.39
N ALA A 243 14.66 -2.36 -0.84
CA ALA A 243 14.01 -3.59 -1.28
C ALA A 243 14.50 -4.82 -0.49
N SER A 244 15.77 -4.84 -0.09
CA SER A 244 16.34 -5.88 0.77
C SER A 244 15.78 -5.81 2.20
N GLU A 245 15.68 -4.62 2.77
CA GLU A 245 15.09 -4.36 4.09
C GLU A 245 13.63 -4.82 4.14
N ASN A 246 12.80 -4.42 3.17
CA ASN A 246 11.40 -4.85 3.06
C ASN A 246 11.27 -6.38 3.01
N LYS A 247 12.20 -7.08 2.34
CA LYS A 247 12.20 -8.55 2.30
C LYS A 247 12.60 -9.18 3.64
N ALA A 248 13.50 -8.56 4.37
CA ALA A 248 13.93 -9.02 5.69
C ALA A 248 12.85 -8.80 6.74
N ASP A 249 12.24 -7.62 6.77
CA ASP A 249 11.19 -7.24 7.70
C ASP A 249 9.96 -8.15 7.57
N ARG A 250 9.58 -8.51 6.36
CA ARG A 250 8.53 -9.47 6.06
C ARG A 250 8.74 -10.88 6.67
N LYS A 251 10.00 -11.27 6.97
CA LYS A 251 10.31 -12.52 7.69
C LYS A 251 10.19 -12.39 9.20
N SER A 252 10.47 -11.21 9.75
CA SER A 252 10.42 -10.97 11.20
C SER A 252 8.99 -10.86 11.73
N THR A 253 8.05 -10.36 10.94
CA THR A 253 6.62 -10.26 11.31
C THR A 253 6.00 -11.63 11.57
N ARG A 254 6.44 -12.68 10.85
CA ARG A 254 6.00 -14.08 11.09
C ARG A 254 6.50 -14.68 12.40
N LEU A 255 7.55 -14.12 13.01
CA LEU A 255 8.13 -14.64 14.26
C LEU A 255 7.51 -13.99 15.51
N ASN A 256 6.88 -12.82 15.37
CA ASN A 256 6.27 -12.07 16.47
C ASN A 256 4.77 -12.36 16.68
N SER A 257 4.12 -13.11 15.78
CA SER A 257 2.71 -13.48 15.89
C SER A 257 2.45 -14.74 16.73
N SER A 258 3.46 -15.26 17.44
CA SER A 258 3.35 -16.48 18.27
C SER A 258 3.35 -16.18 19.78
N HIS A 259 2.62 -15.12 20.19
CA HIS A 259 2.37 -14.89 21.63
C HIS A 259 0.89 -14.59 21.88
#